data_8649bc8bba4d58d566856f4ea81f4cd0
#
_entry.id   8649bc8bba4d58d566856f4ea81f4cd0
#
_cell.length_a   1.000
_cell.length_b   1.000
_cell.length_c   1.000
_cell.angle_alpha   90.00
_cell.angle_beta   90.00
_cell.angle_gamma   90.00
#
_symmetry.space_group_name_H-M   'P 1'
#
loop_
_entity.id
_entity.type
_entity.pdbx_description
1 polymer ?
#
loop_
_entity_poly.entity_id
_entity_poly.type
_entity_poly.pdbx_seq_one_letter_code
_entity_poly.pdbx_strand_id
1 'polypeptide(L)'
;MNKRLQVFYAFIASSIIGLILFVHYFPASSFDIYVTHEIQELTIGNFTSVMKFISMFYNPIVMPLSVIFISLFFFVTHNRRESCFILTTLIPDLLNLLVKIMVNRPRPTLENAKLLLNFNQSSFPSGHVVHYVVFFGFLLTVMFVNKKISLFWRIFIGIFSAFLIFTISISRIYLGAHWATDVIGGYLFGFVYLGIILKFYLKDLKFKRP
;
A
#
# COMPACT_ATOMS: atom_id res chain seq x y z
N MET A 1 -28.06 5.77 4.05
CA MET A 1 -26.76 5.31 4.58
C MET A 1 -26.84 5.24 6.10
N ASN A 2 -26.45 4.13 6.74
CA ASN A 2 -26.56 3.95 8.19
C ASN A 2 -25.70 5.00 8.91
N LYS A 3 -26.21 5.62 10.00
CA LYS A 3 -25.50 6.63 10.83
C LYS A 3 -24.07 6.16 11.21
N ARG A 4 -23.90 4.90 11.60
CA ARG A 4 -22.58 4.34 11.94
C ARG A 4 -21.58 4.41 10.77
N LEU A 5 -22.07 4.16 9.56
CA LEU A 5 -21.23 4.22 8.35
C LEU A 5 -20.84 5.65 7.99
N GLN A 6 -21.75 6.62 8.20
CA GLN A 6 -21.45 8.05 8.00
C GLN A 6 -20.38 8.53 8.98
N VAL A 7 -20.51 8.18 10.27
CA VAL A 7 -19.51 8.51 11.30
C VAL A 7 -18.14 7.91 10.96
N PHE A 8 -18.12 6.66 10.52
CA PHE A 8 -16.87 5.97 10.12
C PHE A 8 -16.18 6.69 8.94
N TYR A 9 -16.91 7.03 7.88
CA TYR A 9 -16.34 7.77 6.75
C TYR A 9 -15.90 9.18 7.14
N ALA A 10 -16.66 9.87 7.97
CA ALA A 10 -16.29 11.18 8.49
C ALA A 10 -14.99 11.10 9.30
N PHE A 11 -14.85 10.10 10.16
CA PHE A 11 -13.62 9.87 10.94
C PHE A 11 -12.41 9.63 10.03
N ILE A 12 -12.51 8.76 9.02
CA ILE A 12 -11.41 8.51 8.07
C ILE A 12 -11.06 9.80 7.31
N ALA A 13 -12.06 10.53 6.80
CA ALA A 13 -11.82 11.77 6.08
C ALA A 13 -11.13 12.81 6.96
N SER A 14 -11.59 12.98 8.21
CA SER A 14 -10.97 13.88 9.18
C SER A 14 -9.53 13.48 9.51
N SER A 15 -9.26 12.16 9.64
CA SER A 15 -7.91 11.64 9.89
C SER A 15 -6.97 11.94 8.72
N ILE A 16 -7.43 11.77 7.47
CA ILE A 16 -6.65 12.08 6.27
C ILE A 16 -6.36 13.58 6.20
N ILE A 17 -7.38 14.43 6.38
CA ILE A 17 -7.22 15.89 6.36
C ILE A 17 -6.27 16.34 7.49
N GLY A 18 -6.48 15.85 8.70
CA GLY A 18 -5.60 16.14 9.83
C GLY A 18 -4.15 15.74 9.59
N LEU A 19 -3.93 14.58 8.99
CA LEU A 19 -2.58 14.12 8.65
C LEU A 19 -1.95 14.97 7.53
N ILE A 20 -2.71 15.35 6.50
CA ILE A 20 -2.22 16.25 5.44
C ILE A 20 -1.80 17.60 6.03
N LEU A 21 -2.63 18.20 6.89
CA LEU A 21 -2.29 19.44 7.58
C LEU A 21 -1.05 19.26 8.47
N PHE A 22 -0.98 18.16 9.22
CA PHE A 22 0.17 17.87 10.07
C PHE A 22 1.48 17.80 9.27
N VAL A 23 1.53 17.03 8.18
CA VAL A 23 2.75 16.90 7.38
C VAL A 23 3.09 18.17 6.58
N HIS A 24 2.10 19.01 6.31
CA HIS A 24 2.31 20.32 5.68
C HIS A 24 3.01 21.30 6.62
N TYR A 25 2.53 21.40 7.88
CA TYR A 25 3.11 22.31 8.87
C TYR A 25 4.38 21.75 9.54
N PHE A 26 4.52 20.42 9.61
CA PHE A 26 5.66 19.72 10.23
C PHE A 26 6.27 18.72 9.24
N PRO A 27 6.96 19.20 8.18
CA PRO A 27 7.46 18.34 7.11
C PRO A 27 8.51 17.30 7.56
N ALA A 28 9.24 17.59 8.65
CA ALA A 28 10.18 16.67 9.32
C ALA A 28 9.90 16.74 10.83
N SER A 29 8.83 16.08 11.28
CA SER A 29 8.44 16.11 12.69
C SER A 29 9.43 15.32 13.57
N SER A 30 9.53 15.68 14.86
CA SER A 30 10.36 14.94 15.83
C SER A 30 9.95 13.45 15.91
N PHE A 31 8.67 13.15 15.74
CA PHE A 31 8.16 11.79 15.64
C PHE A 31 8.75 11.04 14.43
N ASP A 32 8.75 11.67 13.26
CA ASP A 32 9.29 11.06 12.03
C ASP A 32 10.79 10.78 12.15
N ILE A 33 11.54 11.75 12.67
CA ILE A 33 12.98 11.62 12.88
C ILE A 33 13.28 10.50 13.88
N TYR A 34 12.58 10.49 15.03
CA TYR A 34 12.76 9.48 16.06
C TYR A 34 12.50 8.07 15.51
N VAL A 35 11.34 7.84 14.87
CA VAL A 35 10.99 6.52 14.32
C VAL A 35 11.97 6.10 13.22
N THR A 36 12.47 7.04 12.42
CA THR A 36 13.45 6.74 11.37
C THR A 36 14.77 6.27 11.98
N HIS A 37 15.27 6.92 13.02
CA HIS A 37 16.50 6.52 13.71
C HIS A 37 16.37 5.13 14.35
N GLU A 38 15.30 4.88 15.12
CA GLU A 38 15.04 3.59 15.75
C GLU A 38 15.00 2.44 14.73
N ILE A 39 14.31 2.64 13.59
CA ILE A 39 14.23 1.61 12.55
C ILE A 39 15.56 1.44 11.82
N GLN A 40 16.35 2.49 11.64
CA GLN A 40 17.65 2.42 10.97
C GLN A 40 18.78 1.87 11.85
N GLU A 41 18.54 1.72 13.15
CA GLU A 41 19.44 0.98 14.06
C GLU A 41 19.29 -0.54 13.92
N LEU A 42 18.20 -1.03 13.36
CA LEU A 42 17.94 -2.45 13.10
C LEU A 42 18.84 -2.99 11.98
N THR A 43 20.15 -3.08 12.23
CA THR A 43 21.09 -3.62 11.25
C THR A 43 21.55 -5.02 11.67
N ILE A 44 20.88 -6.05 11.18
CA ILE A 44 21.21 -7.45 11.44
C ILE A 44 21.56 -8.14 10.11
N GLY A 45 22.79 -8.54 9.91
CA GLY A 45 23.23 -9.31 8.74
C GLY A 45 22.82 -8.69 7.40
N ASN A 46 22.09 -9.43 6.59
CA ASN A 46 21.63 -9.02 5.25
C ASN A 46 20.34 -8.19 5.26
N PHE A 47 20.01 -7.52 6.37
CA PHE A 47 18.73 -6.80 6.54
C PHE A 47 18.46 -5.80 5.40
N THR A 48 19.46 -5.03 4.99
CA THR A 48 19.35 -4.09 3.87
C THR A 48 18.93 -4.77 2.56
N SER A 49 19.48 -5.94 2.25
CA SER A 49 19.13 -6.69 1.04
C SER A 49 17.68 -7.18 1.10
N VAL A 50 17.22 -7.65 2.26
CA VAL A 50 15.84 -8.05 2.49
C VAL A 50 14.89 -6.86 2.34
N MET A 51 15.21 -5.71 2.91
CA MET A 51 14.39 -4.49 2.80
C MET A 51 14.31 -3.99 1.35
N LYS A 52 15.41 -4.05 0.59
CA LYS A 52 15.42 -3.74 -0.85
C LYS A 52 14.57 -4.75 -1.64
N PHE A 53 14.67 -6.04 -1.35
CA PHE A 53 13.85 -7.08 -1.99
C PHE A 53 12.37 -6.87 -1.72
N ILE A 54 11.97 -6.64 -0.47
CA ILE A 54 10.57 -6.31 -0.13
C ILE A 54 10.09 -5.11 -0.94
N SER A 55 10.91 -4.07 -1.11
CA SER A 55 10.54 -2.84 -1.82
C SER A 55 10.45 -2.99 -3.34
N MET A 56 10.97 -4.08 -3.91
CA MET A 56 11.13 -4.28 -5.36
C MET A 56 9.79 -4.36 -6.11
N PHE A 57 8.73 -4.87 -5.47
CA PHE A 57 7.42 -5.04 -6.11
C PHE A 57 6.71 -3.73 -6.47
N TYR A 58 7.21 -2.58 -6.05
CA TYR A 58 6.74 -1.26 -6.49
C TYR A 58 7.80 -0.51 -7.32
N ASN A 59 8.64 -1.23 -8.03
CA ASN A 59 9.50 -0.65 -9.07
C ASN A 59 8.62 -0.22 -10.27
N PRO A 60 8.93 0.89 -10.97
CA PRO A 60 8.14 1.38 -12.12
C PRO A 60 7.90 0.36 -13.24
N ILE A 61 8.76 -0.63 -13.37
CA ILE A 61 8.64 -1.71 -14.36
C ILE A 61 7.98 -2.95 -13.74
N VAL A 62 8.48 -3.38 -12.57
CA VAL A 62 8.04 -4.63 -11.92
C VAL A 62 6.57 -4.55 -11.49
N MET A 63 6.15 -3.40 -10.95
CA MET A 63 4.79 -3.20 -10.45
C MET A 63 3.72 -3.42 -11.54
N PRO A 64 3.69 -2.67 -12.66
CA PRO A 64 2.66 -2.88 -13.67
C PRO A 64 2.77 -4.26 -14.32
N LEU A 65 3.98 -4.77 -14.56
CA LEU A 65 4.16 -6.10 -15.13
C LEU A 65 3.62 -7.19 -14.21
N SER A 66 3.84 -7.10 -12.89
CA SER A 66 3.31 -8.08 -11.93
C SER A 66 1.79 -8.06 -11.88
N VAL A 67 1.16 -6.88 -11.89
CA VAL A 67 -0.30 -6.74 -11.91
C VAL A 67 -0.88 -7.32 -13.21
N ILE A 68 -0.28 -7.00 -14.38
CA ILE A 68 -0.72 -7.51 -15.67
C ILE A 68 -0.54 -9.05 -15.74
N PHE A 69 0.60 -9.57 -15.30
CA PHE A 69 0.88 -11.01 -15.29
C PHE A 69 -0.12 -11.77 -14.43
N ILE A 70 -0.37 -11.30 -13.21
CA ILE A 70 -1.34 -11.94 -12.30
C ILE A 70 -2.76 -11.81 -12.84
N SER A 71 -3.12 -10.66 -13.42
CA SER A 71 -4.41 -10.48 -14.08
C SER A 71 -4.59 -11.47 -15.24
N LEU A 72 -3.59 -11.62 -16.11
CA LEU A 72 -3.62 -12.55 -17.22
C LEU A 72 -3.73 -14.00 -16.74
N PHE A 73 -3.00 -14.38 -15.69
CA PHE A 73 -3.13 -15.69 -15.06
C PHE A 73 -4.57 -15.98 -14.63
N PHE A 74 -5.22 -15.03 -13.94
CA PHE A 74 -6.63 -15.17 -13.55
C PHE A 74 -7.57 -15.23 -14.77
N PHE A 75 -7.27 -14.48 -15.83
CA PHE A 75 -8.05 -14.49 -17.06
C PHE A 75 -8.00 -15.88 -17.75
N VAL A 76 -6.81 -16.44 -17.93
CA VAL A 76 -6.59 -17.74 -18.56
C VAL A 76 -7.19 -18.88 -17.74
N THR A 77 -7.18 -18.77 -16.41
CA THR A 77 -7.80 -19.75 -15.50
C THR A 77 -9.32 -19.55 -15.33
N HIS A 78 -9.96 -18.83 -16.26
CA HIS A 78 -11.40 -18.56 -16.28
C HIS A 78 -11.96 -17.78 -15.07
N ASN A 79 -11.10 -17.10 -14.32
CA ASN A 79 -11.48 -16.19 -13.25
C ASN A 79 -11.48 -14.73 -13.76
N ARG A 80 -12.22 -14.46 -14.85
CA ARG A 80 -12.23 -13.18 -15.57
C ARG A 80 -12.57 -11.98 -14.70
N ARG A 81 -13.42 -12.19 -13.71
CA ARG A 81 -13.83 -11.14 -12.78
C ARG A 81 -12.65 -10.70 -11.91
N GLU A 82 -11.98 -11.63 -11.27
CA GLU A 82 -10.77 -11.39 -10.47
C GLU A 82 -9.72 -10.68 -11.32
N SER A 83 -9.52 -11.13 -12.56
CA SER A 83 -8.63 -10.50 -13.54
C SER A 83 -8.96 -9.01 -13.74
N CYS A 84 -10.22 -8.65 -14.02
CA CYS A 84 -10.62 -7.26 -14.21
C CYS A 84 -10.38 -6.41 -12.95
N PHE A 85 -10.74 -6.94 -11.76
CA PHE A 85 -10.54 -6.20 -10.52
C PHE A 85 -9.06 -6.06 -10.13
N ILE A 86 -8.20 -7.03 -10.47
CA ILE A 86 -6.74 -6.91 -10.31
C ILE A 86 -6.22 -5.71 -11.11
N LEU A 87 -6.64 -5.50 -12.34
CA LEU A 87 -6.24 -4.33 -13.12
C LEU A 87 -6.68 -3.00 -12.48
N THR A 88 -7.85 -2.97 -11.82
CA THR A 88 -8.29 -1.75 -11.14
C THR A 88 -7.40 -1.35 -9.97
N THR A 89 -6.56 -2.25 -9.47
CA THR A 89 -5.60 -1.93 -8.40
C THR A 89 -4.49 -0.96 -8.83
N LEU A 90 -4.35 -0.68 -10.13
CA LEU A 90 -3.43 0.35 -10.65
C LEU A 90 -4.02 1.78 -10.55
N ILE A 91 -5.34 1.92 -10.45
CA ILE A 91 -6.00 3.24 -10.37
C ILE A 91 -5.53 4.05 -9.16
N PRO A 92 -5.45 3.47 -7.94
CA PRO A 92 -4.93 4.16 -6.77
C PRO A 92 -3.52 4.73 -6.92
N ASP A 93 -2.65 4.10 -7.71
CA ASP A 93 -1.30 4.60 -7.95
C ASP A 93 -1.32 5.94 -8.70
N LEU A 94 -2.22 6.09 -9.68
CA LEU A 94 -2.42 7.36 -10.40
C LEU A 94 -3.02 8.43 -9.47
N LEU A 95 -4.00 8.08 -8.66
CA LEU A 95 -4.61 9.00 -7.69
C LEU A 95 -3.58 9.43 -6.62
N ASN A 96 -2.73 8.51 -6.20
CA ASN A 96 -1.67 8.79 -5.25
C ASN A 96 -0.65 9.79 -5.81
N LEU A 97 -0.37 9.75 -7.11
CA LEU A 97 0.49 10.74 -7.77
C LEU A 97 -0.11 12.16 -7.67
N LEU A 98 -1.43 12.30 -7.85
CA LEU A 98 -2.09 13.60 -7.68
C LEU A 98 -1.95 14.12 -6.25
N VAL A 99 -2.17 13.28 -5.24
CA VAL A 99 -1.98 13.66 -3.83
C VAL A 99 -0.53 14.10 -3.56
N LYS A 100 0.45 13.39 -4.12
CA LYS A 100 1.88 13.76 -4.00
C LYS A 100 2.17 15.15 -4.53
N ILE A 101 1.62 15.48 -5.70
CA ILE A 101 1.80 16.80 -6.32
C ILE A 101 1.15 17.90 -5.44
N MET A 102 -0.04 17.63 -4.91
CA MET A 102 -0.78 18.60 -4.08
C MET A 102 -0.10 18.87 -2.74
N VAL A 103 0.38 17.83 -2.06
CA VAL A 103 0.99 17.95 -0.72
C VAL A 103 2.44 18.40 -0.79
N ASN A 104 3.17 17.97 -1.81
CA ASN A 104 4.57 18.33 -2.13
C ASN A 104 5.52 18.28 -0.92
N ARG A 105 5.42 17.24 -0.10
CA ARG A 105 6.25 17.07 1.10
C ARG A 105 7.69 16.68 0.76
N PRO A 106 8.72 17.30 1.36
CA PRO A 106 10.12 16.89 1.19
C PRO A 106 10.37 15.49 1.81
N ARG A 107 11.32 14.76 1.22
CA ARG A 107 11.78 13.47 1.73
C ARG A 107 12.81 13.62 2.86
N PRO A 108 13.12 12.52 3.59
CA PRO A 108 14.27 12.49 4.48
C PRO A 108 15.55 12.95 3.78
N THR A 109 16.40 13.71 4.49
CA THR A 109 17.71 14.19 4.03
C THR A 109 18.82 13.48 4.79
N LEU A 110 20.08 13.61 4.33
CA LEU A 110 21.26 13.03 5.00
C LEU A 110 21.46 13.56 6.43
N GLU A 111 20.91 14.73 6.74
CA GLU A 111 20.93 15.30 8.09
C GLU A 111 20.03 14.54 9.07
N ASN A 112 18.95 13.95 8.56
CA ASN A 112 17.88 13.35 9.37
C ASN A 112 17.76 11.83 9.21
N ALA A 113 18.44 11.23 8.23
CA ALA A 113 18.34 9.79 7.95
C ALA A 113 19.52 9.26 7.14
N LYS A 114 19.79 7.96 7.24
CA LYS A 114 20.66 7.26 6.28
C LYS A 114 19.90 7.04 4.99
N LEU A 115 20.35 7.63 3.88
CA LEU A 115 19.72 7.47 2.57
C LEU A 115 20.33 6.29 1.84
N LEU A 116 19.61 5.16 1.79
CA LEU A 116 20.04 3.94 1.08
C LEU A 116 19.51 3.87 -0.36
N LEU A 117 18.66 4.83 -0.74
CA LEU A 117 18.08 5.01 -2.06
C LEU A 117 17.86 6.50 -2.34
N ASN A 118 18.01 6.93 -3.60
CA ASN A 118 17.76 8.30 -4.03
C ASN A 118 16.40 8.41 -4.72
N PHE A 119 15.64 9.44 -4.38
CA PHE A 119 14.32 9.70 -4.94
C PHE A 119 14.12 11.20 -5.16
N ASN A 120 13.56 11.56 -6.31
CA ASN A 120 13.34 12.97 -6.70
C ASN A 120 11.86 13.41 -6.58
N GLN A 121 10.96 12.52 -6.11
CA GLN A 121 9.52 12.82 -6.01
C GLN A 121 9.13 13.17 -4.59
N SER A 122 7.98 13.88 -4.43
CA SER A 122 7.35 14.17 -3.15
C SER A 122 7.20 12.92 -2.25
N SER A 123 7.37 13.11 -0.94
CA SER A 123 7.38 12.02 0.02
C SER A 123 5.98 11.50 0.33
N PHE A 124 5.00 12.38 0.56
CA PHE A 124 3.68 12.02 1.08
C PHE A 124 2.63 11.85 -0.04
N PRO A 125 1.75 10.86 0.06
CA PRO A 125 1.86 9.67 0.90
C PRO A 125 2.75 8.61 0.26
N SER A 126 3.14 7.57 1.02
CA SER A 126 4.00 6.50 0.49
C SER A 126 3.29 5.66 -0.57
N GLY A 127 3.71 5.78 -1.84
CA GLY A 127 3.14 5.00 -2.96
C GLY A 127 3.35 3.51 -2.82
N HIS A 128 4.51 3.06 -2.29
CA HIS A 128 4.74 1.65 -1.99
C HIS A 128 3.69 1.09 -1.04
N VAL A 129 3.39 1.82 0.04
CA VAL A 129 2.41 1.37 1.03
C VAL A 129 1.00 1.34 0.43
N VAL A 130 0.60 2.39 -0.32
CA VAL A 130 -0.69 2.42 -1.02
C VAL A 130 -0.85 1.20 -1.91
N HIS A 131 0.13 0.96 -2.80
CA HIS A 131 0.10 -0.17 -3.73
C HIS A 131 0.02 -1.52 -3.01
N TYR A 132 0.86 -1.72 -1.99
CA TYR A 132 0.90 -2.98 -1.24
C TYR A 132 -0.42 -3.27 -0.54
N VAL A 133 -1.02 -2.26 0.09
CA VAL A 133 -2.32 -2.41 0.73
C VAL A 133 -3.40 -2.74 -0.30
N VAL A 134 -3.41 -2.04 -1.44
CA VAL A 134 -4.46 -2.22 -2.44
C VAL A 134 -4.28 -3.54 -3.21
N PHE A 135 -3.11 -3.78 -3.77
CA PHE A 135 -2.86 -4.94 -4.63
C PHE A 135 -2.82 -6.24 -3.81
N PHE A 136 -1.95 -6.31 -2.81
CA PHE A 136 -1.85 -7.51 -1.97
C PHE A 136 -3.06 -7.68 -1.06
N GLY A 137 -3.70 -6.60 -0.60
CA GLY A 137 -4.96 -6.66 0.14
C GLY A 137 -6.12 -7.18 -0.71
N PHE A 138 -6.17 -6.82 -2.00
CA PHE A 138 -7.11 -7.41 -2.93
C PHE A 138 -6.83 -8.90 -3.17
N LEU A 139 -5.57 -9.28 -3.43
CA LEU A 139 -5.17 -10.69 -3.58
C LEU A 139 -5.52 -11.51 -2.33
N LEU A 140 -5.21 -10.99 -1.14
CA LEU A 140 -5.59 -11.62 0.13
C LEU A 140 -7.10 -11.88 0.20
N THR A 141 -7.91 -10.89 -0.20
CA THR A 141 -9.38 -11.03 -0.23
C THR A 141 -9.81 -12.09 -1.24
N VAL A 142 -9.23 -12.11 -2.44
CA VAL A 142 -9.51 -13.15 -3.46
C VAL A 142 -9.20 -14.55 -2.91
N MET A 143 -8.05 -14.72 -2.24
CA MET A 143 -7.68 -15.99 -1.63
C MET A 143 -8.67 -16.41 -0.52
N PHE A 144 -9.21 -15.46 0.21
CA PHE A 144 -10.22 -15.74 1.24
C PHE A 144 -11.57 -16.14 0.65
N VAL A 145 -12.00 -15.48 -0.43
CA VAL A 145 -13.37 -15.58 -0.99
C VAL A 145 -13.47 -16.65 -2.08
N ASN A 146 -12.49 -16.77 -2.99
CA ASN A 146 -12.54 -17.68 -4.12
C ASN A 146 -12.17 -19.12 -3.73
N LYS A 147 -13.20 -19.94 -3.47
CA LYS A 147 -13.04 -21.35 -3.06
C LYS A 147 -12.63 -22.29 -4.21
N LYS A 148 -12.59 -21.83 -5.46
CA LYS A 148 -12.10 -22.62 -6.60
C LYS A 148 -10.58 -22.81 -6.58
N ILE A 149 -9.86 -21.90 -5.91
CA ILE A 149 -8.42 -22.01 -5.70
C ILE A 149 -8.17 -23.02 -4.57
N SER A 150 -7.20 -23.91 -4.75
CA SER A 150 -6.85 -24.91 -3.74
C SER A 150 -6.46 -24.26 -2.40
N LEU A 151 -6.73 -24.94 -1.30
CA LEU A 151 -6.49 -24.42 0.06
C LEU A 151 -5.01 -24.06 0.27
N PHE A 152 -4.10 -24.87 -0.27
CA PHE A 152 -2.64 -24.63 -0.19
C PHE A 152 -2.28 -23.24 -0.74
N TRP A 153 -2.66 -22.95 -1.99
CA TRP A 153 -2.36 -21.66 -2.63
C TRP A 153 -3.06 -20.49 -1.94
N ARG A 154 -4.27 -20.70 -1.44
CA ARG A 154 -5.01 -19.67 -0.70
C ARG A 154 -4.28 -19.26 0.57
N ILE A 155 -3.79 -20.26 1.34
CA ILE A 155 -3.03 -19.99 2.56
C ILE A 155 -1.68 -19.36 2.22
N PHE A 156 -0.94 -19.94 1.29
CA PHE A 156 0.40 -19.46 0.92
C PHE A 156 0.37 -18.01 0.41
N ILE A 157 -0.46 -17.72 -0.60
CA ILE A 157 -0.56 -16.36 -1.17
C ILE A 157 -1.15 -15.39 -0.14
N GLY A 158 -2.10 -15.85 0.69
CA GLY A 158 -2.69 -15.04 1.75
C GLY A 158 -1.67 -14.59 2.80
N ILE A 159 -0.87 -15.52 3.32
CA ILE A 159 0.19 -15.23 4.30
C ILE A 159 1.26 -14.34 3.66
N PHE A 160 1.70 -14.66 2.43
CA PHE A 160 2.68 -13.86 1.70
C PHE A 160 2.20 -12.42 1.48
N SER A 161 0.94 -12.24 1.08
CA SER A 161 0.34 -10.90 0.90
C SER A 161 0.31 -10.12 2.21
N ALA A 162 -0.14 -10.76 3.30
CA ALA A 162 -0.16 -10.13 4.62
C ALA A 162 1.26 -9.74 5.08
N PHE A 163 2.24 -10.64 4.92
CA PHE A 163 3.63 -10.37 5.23
C PHE A 163 4.16 -9.13 4.49
N LEU A 164 3.93 -9.04 3.18
CA LEU A 164 4.37 -7.89 2.37
C LEU A 164 3.70 -6.58 2.81
N ILE A 165 2.38 -6.60 3.10
CA ILE A 165 1.66 -5.41 3.58
C ILE A 165 2.26 -4.88 4.89
N PHE A 166 2.61 -5.76 5.83
CA PHE A 166 3.18 -5.33 7.12
C PHE A 166 4.65 -4.90 6.99
N THR A 167 5.45 -5.61 6.21
CA THR A 167 6.90 -5.37 6.16
C THR A 167 7.30 -4.20 5.27
N ILE A 168 6.45 -3.80 4.31
CA ILE A 168 6.75 -2.66 3.44
C ILE A 168 6.92 -1.36 4.23
N SER A 169 6.19 -1.15 5.30
CA SER A 169 6.32 0.02 6.17
C SER A 169 7.73 0.16 6.73
N ILE A 170 8.24 -0.93 7.31
CA ILE A 170 9.60 -1.00 7.86
C ILE A 170 10.61 -0.75 6.76
N SER A 171 10.44 -1.41 5.61
CA SER A 171 11.34 -1.24 4.46
C SER A 171 11.44 0.22 4.00
N ARG A 172 10.33 0.95 3.93
CA ARG A 172 10.35 2.33 3.41
C ARG A 172 11.03 3.32 4.34
N ILE A 173 10.84 3.15 5.65
CA ILE A 173 11.50 3.97 6.66
C ILE A 173 12.98 3.60 6.77
N TYR A 174 13.29 2.30 6.84
CA TYR A 174 14.68 1.80 6.92
C TYR A 174 15.55 2.27 5.75
N LEU A 175 15.01 2.25 4.53
CA LEU A 175 15.74 2.68 3.33
C LEU A 175 15.88 4.21 3.22
N GLY A 176 15.37 4.99 4.19
CA GLY A 176 15.41 6.45 4.19
C GLY A 176 14.54 7.08 3.10
N ALA A 177 13.58 6.34 2.56
CA ALA A 177 12.77 6.76 1.44
C ALA A 177 11.53 7.58 1.84
N HIS A 178 10.99 7.33 3.02
CA HIS A 178 9.76 7.90 3.53
C HIS A 178 9.82 8.12 5.03
N TRP A 179 9.12 9.16 5.50
CA TRP A 179 8.82 9.38 6.89
C TRP A 179 7.78 8.39 7.42
N ALA A 180 7.75 8.17 8.73
CA ALA A 180 6.73 7.32 9.37
C ALA A 180 5.31 7.80 9.08
N THR A 181 5.07 9.11 9.09
CA THR A 181 3.77 9.70 8.79
C THR A 181 3.37 9.57 7.31
N ASP A 182 4.33 9.45 6.36
CA ASP A 182 4.03 9.09 4.95
C ASP A 182 3.51 7.66 4.84
N VAL A 183 4.05 6.76 5.66
CA VAL A 183 3.63 5.36 5.74
C VAL A 183 2.24 5.26 6.33
N ILE A 184 1.95 5.99 7.42
CA ILE A 184 0.60 6.08 8.00
C ILE A 184 -0.39 6.61 6.96
N GLY A 185 -0.04 7.69 6.25
CA GLY A 185 -0.83 8.21 5.13
C GLY A 185 -1.06 7.15 4.05
N GLY A 186 -0.02 6.42 3.66
CA GLY A 186 -0.11 5.33 2.69
C GLY A 186 -1.11 4.25 3.10
N TYR A 187 -1.14 3.84 4.37
CA TYR A 187 -2.14 2.90 4.89
C TYR A 187 -3.56 3.48 4.85
N LEU A 188 -3.75 4.73 5.30
CA LEU A 188 -5.07 5.37 5.29
C LEU A 188 -5.64 5.45 3.88
N PHE A 189 -4.87 5.97 2.91
CA PHE A 189 -5.28 6.02 1.51
C PHE A 189 -5.47 4.62 0.92
N GLY A 190 -4.54 3.71 1.17
CA GLY A 190 -4.60 2.33 0.69
C GLY A 190 -5.87 1.61 1.16
N PHE A 191 -6.24 1.70 2.44
CA PHE A 191 -7.46 1.09 2.96
C PHE A 191 -8.73 1.72 2.40
N VAL A 192 -8.75 3.04 2.16
CA VAL A 192 -9.88 3.70 1.50
C VAL A 192 -10.06 3.17 0.08
N TYR A 193 -8.99 3.14 -0.72
CA TYR A 193 -9.03 2.63 -2.09
C TYR A 193 -9.40 1.15 -2.14
N LEU A 194 -8.78 0.32 -1.29
CA LEU A 194 -9.12 -1.08 -1.19
C LEU A 194 -10.60 -1.27 -0.82
N GLY A 195 -11.10 -0.52 0.15
CA GLY A 195 -12.51 -0.56 0.56
C GLY A 195 -13.47 -0.25 -0.58
N ILE A 196 -13.14 0.73 -1.44
CA ILE A 196 -13.91 1.06 -2.64
C ILE A 196 -13.92 -0.13 -3.62
N ILE A 197 -12.75 -0.67 -3.96
CA ILE A 197 -12.62 -1.83 -4.86
C ILE A 197 -13.41 -3.03 -4.32
N LEU A 198 -13.25 -3.33 -3.03
CA LEU A 198 -13.93 -4.46 -2.39
C LEU A 198 -15.45 -4.28 -2.34
N LYS A 199 -15.94 -3.06 -2.17
CA LYS A 199 -17.39 -2.78 -2.21
C LYS A 199 -18.00 -3.23 -3.54
N PHE A 200 -17.37 -2.92 -4.66
CA PHE A 200 -17.83 -3.35 -5.98
C PHE A 200 -17.59 -4.84 -6.21
N TYR A 201 -16.41 -5.34 -5.87
CA TYR A 201 -16.08 -6.74 -6.01
C TYR A 201 -17.02 -7.67 -5.21
N LEU A 202 -17.33 -7.36 -3.96
CA LEU A 202 -18.19 -8.21 -3.12
C LEU A 202 -19.67 -8.07 -3.44
N LYS A 203 -20.13 -6.91 -3.94
CA LYS A 203 -21.51 -6.72 -4.39
C LYS A 203 -21.85 -7.69 -5.52
N ASP A 204 -20.99 -7.81 -6.49
CA ASP A 204 -21.18 -8.74 -7.62
C ASP A 204 -21.21 -10.21 -7.22
N LEU A 205 -20.54 -10.60 -6.11
CA LEU A 205 -20.58 -11.96 -5.59
C LEU A 205 -21.94 -12.32 -4.99
N LYS A 206 -22.60 -11.36 -4.35
CA LYS A 206 -23.95 -11.56 -3.77
C LYS A 206 -25.00 -11.76 -4.86
N PHE A 207 -24.85 -11.11 -6.00
CA PHE A 207 -25.77 -11.24 -7.14
C PHE A 207 -25.66 -12.57 -7.91
N LYS A 208 -24.52 -13.28 -7.79
CA LYS A 208 -24.25 -14.54 -8.50
C LYS A 208 -24.42 -15.79 -7.64
N ARG A 209 -24.85 -15.67 -6.39
CA ARG A 209 -25.30 -16.83 -5.59
C ARG A 209 -26.76 -17.08 -5.93
N PRO A 210 -27.12 -18.28 -6.48
CA PRO A 210 -28.52 -18.66 -6.70
C PRO A 210 -29.30 -18.70 -5.39
#